data_f35b53c2f56879bc422ad9190f7087db
#
_entry.id   f35b53c2f56879bc422ad9190f7087db
#
_cell.length_a   1.000
_cell.length_b   1.000
_cell.length_c   1.000
_cell.angle_alpha   90.00
_cell.angle_beta   90.00
_cell.angle_gamma   90.00
#
_symmetry.space_group_name_H-M   'P 1'
#
loop_
_entity.id
_entity.type
_entity.pdbx_description
1 polymer ?
#
loop_
_entity_poly.entity_id
_entity_poly.type
_entity_poly.pdbx_seq_one_letter_code
_entity_poly.pdbx_strand_id
1 'polypeptide(L)'
;VEYVWHKNRDLPKVDLVVIPGGFSYGDYLRTGAIARFSPVMESVIKHANEGRAVIGICNGFQILLEAGLLPGAMLRNKTLKFICKHTWIRTEENLTIFTGQMNPGETLCVPIAHGEGNYYCDDDTLKSLHDHSQVVFRYSSEDGELGETFNPNGSRDHIAGIVSRKK
;
A
#
# COMPACT_ATOMS: atom_id res chain seq x y z
N VAL A 1 5.72 -13.41 -16.82
CA VAL A 1 4.59 -13.08 -15.92
C VAL A 1 3.64 -14.26 -15.92
N GLU A 2 3.24 -14.69 -14.73
CA GLU A 2 2.29 -15.77 -14.51
C GLU A 2 1.12 -15.26 -13.65
N TYR A 3 -0.11 -15.62 -14.02
CA TYR A 3 -1.30 -15.26 -13.26
C TYR A 3 -1.69 -16.40 -12.35
N VAL A 4 -1.87 -16.12 -11.06
CA VAL A 4 -2.31 -17.10 -10.07
C VAL A 4 -3.72 -16.77 -9.61
N TRP A 5 -4.61 -17.78 -9.74
CA TRP A 5 -5.98 -17.61 -9.28
C TRP A 5 -6.05 -17.64 -7.75
N HIS A 6 -6.82 -16.73 -7.15
CA HIS A 6 -6.86 -16.55 -5.70
C HIS A 6 -7.29 -17.81 -4.90
N LYS A 7 -7.96 -18.78 -5.56
CA LYS A 7 -8.33 -20.07 -4.94
C LYS A 7 -7.23 -21.11 -4.99
N ASN A 8 -6.16 -20.88 -5.74
CA ASN A 8 -5.00 -21.76 -5.70
C ASN A 8 -4.32 -21.63 -4.33
N ARG A 9 -3.68 -22.69 -3.86
CA ARG A 9 -2.93 -22.66 -2.60
C ARG A 9 -1.47 -22.33 -2.81
N ASP A 10 -0.91 -22.78 -3.92
CA ASP A 10 0.52 -22.72 -4.18
C ASP A 10 0.86 -21.55 -5.12
N LEU A 11 1.99 -20.91 -4.84
CA LEU A 11 2.64 -19.99 -5.75
C LEU A 11 3.69 -20.72 -6.59
N PRO A 12 3.83 -20.38 -7.88
CA PRO A 12 4.97 -20.82 -8.66
C PRO A 12 6.26 -20.25 -8.09
N LYS A 13 7.41 -20.77 -8.51
CA LYS A 13 8.70 -20.21 -8.13
C LYS A 13 8.90 -18.89 -8.84
N VAL A 14 8.76 -17.78 -8.12
CA VAL A 14 8.84 -16.42 -8.62
C VAL A 14 9.72 -15.55 -7.72
N ASP A 15 10.27 -14.48 -8.26
CA ASP A 15 11.07 -13.51 -7.52
C ASP A 15 10.20 -12.42 -6.88
N LEU A 16 9.08 -12.08 -7.51
CA LEU A 16 8.18 -11.03 -7.11
C LEU A 16 6.73 -11.50 -7.20
N VAL A 17 5.95 -11.22 -6.15
CA VAL A 17 4.49 -11.33 -6.16
C VAL A 17 3.89 -9.93 -6.24
N VAL A 18 2.98 -9.72 -7.20
CA VAL A 18 2.20 -8.48 -7.32
C VAL A 18 0.75 -8.77 -6.95
N ILE A 19 0.25 -8.10 -5.91
CA ILE A 19 -1.18 -8.08 -5.58
C ILE A 19 -1.76 -6.82 -6.21
N PRO A 20 -2.58 -6.96 -7.26
CA PRO A 20 -3.05 -5.82 -8.04
C PRO A 20 -4.14 -5.01 -7.34
N GLY A 21 -4.48 -3.88 -7.93
CA GLY A 21 -5.66 -3.11 -7.59
C GLY A 21 -6.96 -3.80 -7.97
N GLY A 22 -8.07 -3.24 -7.52
CA GLY A 22 -9.42 -3.74 -7.79
C GLY A 22 -10.36 -3.51 -6.61
N PHE A 23 -11.50 -4.20 -6.63
CA PHE A 23 -12.51 -4.21 -5.57
C PHE A 23 -12.80 -5.66 -5.19
N SER A 24 -11.86 -6.27 -4.45
CA SER A 24 -11.95 -7.69 -4.11
C SER A 24 -13.17 -7.96 -3.22
N TYR A 25 -13.99 -8.93 -3.62
CA TYR A 25 -15.24 -9.29 -2.93
C TYR A 25 -16.21 -8.12 -2.76
N GLY A 26 -16.19 -7.11 -3.67
CA GLY A 26 -17.08 -5.96 -3.63
C GLY A 26 -16.89 -5.04 -2.43
N ASP A 27 -15.72 -5.12 -1.77
CA ASP A 27 -15.36 -4.34 -0.58
C ASP A 27 -16.37 -4.44 0.58
N TYR A 28 -17.06 -5.59 0.69
CA TYR A 28 -17.90 -5.89 1.85
C TYR A 28 -17.05 -5.94 3.12
N LEU A 29 -17.55 -5.39 4.22
CA LEU A 29 -16.86 -5.16 5.49
C LEU A 29 -15.82 -4.03 5.33
N ARG A 30 -14.53 -4.34 5.40
CA ARG A 30 -13.40 -3.46 5.05
C ARG A 30 -12.73 -3.96 3.79
N THR A 31 -12.23 -3.02 2.97
CA THR A 31 -11.46 -3.32 1.77
C THR A 31 -10.28 -4.27 2.09
N GLY A 32 -10.19 -5.35 1.34
CA GLY A 32 -9.15 -6.37 1.55
C GLY A 32 -9.42 -7.39 2.66
N ALA A 33 -10.38 -7.12 3.57
CA ALA A 33 -10.61 -7.96 4.75
C ALA A 33 -11.01 -9.40 4.42
N ILE A 34 -11.80 -9.62 3.37
CA ILE A 34 -12.19 -10.96 2.92
C ILE A 34 -11.07 -11.57 2.07
N ALA A 35 -10.45 -10.77 1.22
CA ALA A 35 -9.40 -11.24 0.30
C ALA A 35 -8.20 -11.84 1.03
N ARG A 36 -7.85 -11.35 2.22
CA ARG A 36 -6.76 -11.91 3.03
C ARG A 36 -6.94 -13.40 3.36
N PHE A 37 -8.18 -13.91 3.34
CA PHE A 37 -8.50 -15.32 3.59
C PHE A 37 -8.52 -16.17 2.30
N SER A 38 -8.23 -15.59 1.15
CA SER A 38 -8.08 -16.36 -0.08
C SER A 38 -6.97 -17.40 0.08
N PRO A 39 -7.15 -18.64 -0.39
CA PRO A 39 -6.18 -19.72 -0.19
C PRO A 39 -4.75 -19.38 -0.61
N VAL A 40 -4.56 -18.61 -1.70
CA VAL A 40 -3.24 -18.17 -2.17
C VAL A 40 -2.50 -17.29 -1.17
N MET A 41 -3.22 -16.58 -0.29
CA MET A 41 -2.60 -15.67 0.67
C MET A 41 -1.72 -16.37 1.70
N GLU A 42 -1.98 -17.65 2.02
CA GLU A 42 -1.09 -18.45 2.86
C GLU A 42 0.32 -18.51 2.25
N SER A 43 0.39 -18.80 0.95
CA SER A 43 1.66 -18.85 0.21
C SER A 43 2.28 -17.48 0.00
N VAL A 44 1.49 -16.42 -0.20
CA VAL A 44 1.97 -15.04 -0.29
C VAL A 44 2.61 -14.61 1.03
N ILE A 45 1.95 -14.87 2.16
CA ILE A 45 2.47 -14.56 3.50
C ILE A 45 3.78 -15.31 3.76
N LYS A 46 3.84 -16.60 3.41
CA LYS A 46 5.06 -17.40 3.51
C LYS A 46 6.19 -16.81 2.67
N HIS A 47 5.91 -16.49 1.40
CA HIS A 47 6.86 -15.86 0.47
C HIS A 47 7.43 -14.55 1.03
N ALA A 48 6.57 -13.67 1.56
CA ALA A 48 7.00 -12.42 2.20
C ALA A 48 7.85 -12.67 3.46
N ASN A 49 7.45 -13.63 4.31
CA ASN A 49 8.19 -13.95 5.54
C ASN A 49 9.57 -14.57 5.27
N GLU A 50 9.74 -15.23 4.12
CA GLU A 50 11.04 -15.71 3.63
C GLU A 50 11.94 -14.58 3.10
N GLY A 51 11.48 -13.33 3.14
CA GLY A 51 12.22 -12.15 2.68
C GLY A 51 12.15 -11.94 1.16
N ARG A 52 11.21 -12.57 0.48
CA ARG A 52 11.01 -12.38 -0.96
C ARG A 52 10.09 -11.20 -1.24
N ALA A 53 10.22 -10.64 -2.45
CA ALA A 53 9.53 -9.44 -2.82
C ALA A 53 8.01 -9.63 -3.00
N VAL A 54 7.23 -8.75 -2.35
CA VAL A 54 5.79 -8.62 -2.54
C VAL A 54 5.44 -7.15 -2.67
N ILE A 55 4.66 -6.79 -3.68
CA ILE A 55 4.10 -5.45 -3.83
C ILE A 55 2.57 -5.52 -3.87
N GLY A 56 1.91 -4.65 -3.12
CA GLY A 56 0.47 -4.45 -3.16
C GLY A 56 0.12 -3.08 -3.71
N ILE A 57 -0.70 -3.02 -4.75
CA ILE A 57 -1.10 -1.78 -5.41
C ILE A 57 -2.59 -1.55 -5.13
N CYS A 58 -2.97 -0.36 -4.62
CA CYS A 58 -4.36 0.01 -4.31
C CYS A 58 -5.03 -1.05 -3.41
N ASN A 59 -5.99 -1.84 -3.91
CA ASN A 59 -6.61 -2.94 -3.16
C ASN A 59 -5.57 -3.97 -2.65
N GLY A 60 -4.50 -4.20 -3.41
CA GLY A 60 -3.38 -5.05 -2.97
C GLY A 60 -2.69 -4.50 -1.72
N PHE A 61 -2.51 -3.19 -1.60
CA PHE A 61 -1.96 -2.56 -0.39
C PHE A 61 -2.91 -2.77 0.81
N GLN A 62 -4.22 -2.60 0.61
CA GLN A 62 -5.24 -2.88 1.63
C GLN A 62 -5.19 -4.34 2.10
N ILE A 63 -5.03 -5.29 1.18
CA ILE A 63 -4.88 -6.73 1.49
C ILE A 63 -3.62 -7.00 2.30
N LEU A 64 -2.49 -6.35 1.98
CA LEU A 64 -1.24 -6.50 2.75
C LEU A 64 -1.37 -5.99 4.19
N LEU A 65 -2.10 -4.89 4.42
CA LEU A 65 -2.42 -4.40 5.75
C LEU A 65 -3.29 -5.40 6.52
N GLU A 66 -4.38 -5.88 5.90
CA GLU A 66 -5.28 -6.86 6.52
C GLU A 66 -4.60 -8.21 6.78
N ALA A 67 -3.62 -8.60 5.98
CA ALA A 67 -2.80 -9.80 6.17
C ALA A 67 -1.72 -9.64 7.26
N GLY A 68 -1.52 -8.43 7.82
CA GLY A 68 -0.50 -8.14 8.81
C GLY A 68 0.93 -8.15 8.27
N LEU A 69 1.10 -8.06 6.95
CA LEU A 69 2.41 -7.94 6.30
C LEU A 69 2.96 -6.51 6.34
N LEU A 70 2.07 -5.53 6.48
CA LEU A 70 2.37 -4.12 6.69
C LEU A 70 1.62 -3.62 7.94
N PRO A 71 2.18 -2.67 8.69
CA PRO A 71 1.54 -2.10 9.86
C PRO A 71 0.46 -1.07 9.50
N GLY A 72 -0.51 -0.85 10.38
CA GLY A 72 -1.59 0.12 10.20
C GLY A 72 -2.85 -0.50 9.61
N ALA A 73 -3.76 0.35 9.19
CA ALA A 73 -5.06 -0.04 8.62
C ALA A 73 -5.53 0.98 7.59
N MET A 74 -6.45 0.57 6.73
CA MET A 74 -7.10 1.48 5.79
C MET A 74 -8.50 1.83 6.32
N LEU A 75 -8.79 3.13 6.38
CA LEU A 75 -10.08 3.67 6.79
C LEU A 75 -10.81 4.31 5.60
N ARG A 76 -12.09 4.60 5.80
CA ARG A 76 -12.87 5.40 4.85
C ARG A 76 -12.24 6.78 4.69
N ASN A 77 -12.32 7.30 3.48
CA ASN A 77 -11.88 8.67 3.19
C ASN A 77 -12.48 9.66 4.19
N LYS A 78 -11.72 10.65 4.63
CA LYS A 78 -12.14 11.69 5.58
C LYS A 78 -13.46 12.37 5.17
N THR A 79 -13.69 12.51 3.87
CA THR A 79 -14.93 13.09 3.30
C THR A 79 -16.10 12.13 3.23
N LEU A 80 -15.91 10.84 3.50
CA LEU A 80 -16.86 9.73 3.32
C LEU A 80 -17.34 9.56 1.87
N LYS A 81 -16.68 10.20 0.91
CA LYS A 81 -17.00 10.13 -0.52
C LYS A 81 -15.98 9.28 -1.26
N PHE A 82 -16.44 8.61 -2.31
CA PHE A 82 -15.57 8.00 -3.29
C PHE A 82 -14.80 9.09 -4.04
N ILE A 83 -13.49 8.91 -4.18
CA ILE A 83 -12.60 9.86 -4.86
C ILE A 83 -12.02 9.17 -6.08
N CYS A 84 -12.20 9.79 -7.25
CA CYS A 84 -11.64 9.34 -8.52
C CYS A 84 -10.98 10.54 -9.20
N LYS A 85 -9.67 10.63 -9.15
CA LYS A 85 -8.89 11.72 -9.75
C LYS A 85 -7.41 11.36 -9.89
N HIS A 86 -6.66 12.17 -10.61
CA HIS A 86 -5.20 12.16 -10.51
C HIS A 86 -4.75 12.93 -9.27
N THR A 87 -3.67 12.48 -8.66
CA THR A 87 -3.01 13.13 -7.53
C THR A 87 -1.51 12.91 -7.63
N TRP A 88 -0.76 13.73 -6.91
CA TRP A 88 0.69 13.59 -6.86
C TRP A 88 1.09 12.86 -5.59
N ILE A 89 2.10 12.02 -5.72
CA ILE A 89 2.82 11.41 -4.60
C ILE A 89 4.30 11.73 -4.73
N ARG A 90 4.95 11.94 -3.59
CA ARG A 90 6.38 12.21 -3.49
C ARG A 90 7.11 11.01 -2.92
N THR A 91 8.27 10.67 -3.50
CA THR A 91 9.16 9.64 -2.99
C THR A 91 9.89 10.13 -1.75
N GLU A 92 9.76 9.41 -0.63
CA GLU A 92 10.46 9.70 0.62
C GLU A 92 11.68 8.79 0.78
N GLU A 93 11.48 7.48 0.58
CA GLU A 93 12.51 6.46 0.77
C GLU A 93 12.80 5.74 -0.55
N ASN A 94 14.05 5.70 -0.94
CA ASN A 94 14.51 5.08 -2.19
C ASN A 94 15.41 3.84 -1.98
N LEU A 95 15.61 3.41 -0.74
CA LEU A 95 16.46 2.24 -0.42
C LEU A 95 15.71 0.90 -0.55
N THR A 96 14.56 0.90 -1.22
CA THR A 96 13.81 -0.33 -1.49
C THR A 96 14.12 -0.86 -2.88
N ILE A 97 13.91 -2.16 -3.10
CA ILE A 97 14.05 -2.76 -4.43
C ILE A 97 13.05 -2.18 -5.46
N PHE A 98 12.00 -1.50 -5.00
CA PHE A 98 10.96 -0.90 -5.85
C PHE A 98 11.24 0.56 -6.20
N THR A 99 12.01 1.26 -5.39
CA THR A 99 12.25 2.70 -5.53
C THR A 99 13.72 3.07 -5.72
N GLY A 100 14.61 2.08 -5.82
CA GLY A 100 16.07 2.29 -5.92
C GLY A 100 16.54 3.06 -7.16
N GLN A 101 15.67 3.28 -8.15
CA GLN A 101 15.96 4.11 -9.34
C GLN A 101 15.33 5.50 -9.25
N MET A 102 14.61 5.81 -8.17
CA MET A 102 13.97 7.10 -7.94
C MET A 102 14.83 7.97 -7.03
N ASN A 103 14.71 9.28 -7.19
CA ASN A 103 15.35 10.22 -6.31
C ASN A 103 14.42 10.59 -5.14
N PRO A 104 14.94 10.77 -3.92
CA PRO A 104 14.15 11.36 -2.82
C PRO A 104 13.59 12.72 -3.25
N GLY A 105 12.32 12.95 -2.98
CA GLY A 105 11.61 14.16 -3.41
C GLY A 105 11.03 14.09 -4.84
N GLU A 106 11.36 13.07 -5.63
CA GLU A 106 10.77 12.88 -6.96
C GLU A 106 9.26 12.65 -6.86
N THR A 107 8.49 13.33 -7.72
CA THR A 107 7.03 13.27 -7.70
C THR A 107 6.48 12.44 -8.86
N LEU A 108 5.39 11.72 -8.59
CA LEU A 108 4.68 10.92 -9.56
C LEU A 108 3.21 11.32 -9.58
N CYS A 109 2.66 11.54 -10.78
CA CYS A 109 1.23 11.71 -10.97
C CYS A 109 0.56 10.33 -11.11
N VAL A 110 -0.29 9.97 -10.18
CA VAL A 110 -0.97 8.67 -10.15
C VAL A 110 -2.49 8.81 -10.10
N PRO A 111 -3.25 7.93 -10.74
CA PRO A 111 -4.69 7.87 -10.59
C PRO A 111 -5.06 7.22 -9.25
N ILE A 112 -6.03 7.79 -8.55
CA ILE A 112 -6.68 7.18 -7.40
C ILE A 112 -8.18 7.00 -7.67
N ALA A 113 -8.74 5.88 -7.19
CA ALA A 113 -10.17 5.55 -7.30
C ALA A 113 -10.58 4.69 -6.10
N HIS A 114 -10.99 5.33 -5.00
CA HIS A 114 -11.28 4.61 -3.74
C HIS A 114 -12.27 5.35 -2.84
N GLY A 115 -13.03 4.58 -2.06
CA GLY A 115 -13.82 5.05 -0.91
C GLY A 115 -13.09 4.89 0.42
N GLU A 116 -12.09 3.99 0.46
CA GLU A 116 -11.26 3.65 1.61
C GLU A 116 -9.78 3.74 1.22
N GLY A 117 -9.23 4.95 1.29
CA GLY A 117 -7.82 5.24 0.99
C GLY A 117 -7.09 5.95 2.12
N ASN A 118 -7.75 6.17 3.25
CA ASN A 118 -7.22 6.87 4.40
C ASN A 118 -6.36 5.92 5.24
N TYR A 119 -5.04 5.94 5.04
CA TYR A 119 -4.10 5.18 5.86
C TYR A 119 -4.10 5.70 7.30
N TYR A 120 -4.22 4.79 8.25
CA TYR A 120 -4.22 5.07 9.68
C TYR A 120 -3.26 4.15 10.43
N CYS A 121 -2.56 4.73 11.41
CA CYS A 121 -1.81 3.99 12.43
C CYS A 121 -1.77 4.81 13.73
N ASP A 122 -1.46 4.18 14.86
CA ASP A 122 -1.24 4.87 16.13
C ASP A 122 0.12 5.61 16.17
N ASP A 123 0.37 6.37 17.24
CA ASP A 123 1.58 7.19 17.39
C ASP A 123 2.85 6.34 17.46
N ASP A 124 2.81 5.20 18.14
CA ASP A 124 3.96 4.30 18.27
C ASP A 124 4.31 3.67 16.91
N THR A 125 3.30 3.26 16.15
CA THR A 125 3.49 2.74 14.80
C THR A 125 4.03 3.82 13.88
N LEU A 126 3.49 5.05 13.93
CA LEU A 126 3.98 6.15 13.11
C LEU A 126 5.44 6.46 13.43
N LYS A 127 5.77 6.55 14.71
CA LYS A 127 7.16 6.72 15.16
C LYS A 127 8.06 5.62 14.63
N SER A 128 7.62 4.36 14.72
CA SER A 128 8.36 3.21 14.19
C SER A 128 8.58 3.28 12.68
N LEU A 129 7.55 3.73 11.91
CA LEU A 129 7.68 3.93 10.46
C LEU A 129 8.77 4.95 10.12
N HIS A 130 8.84 6.05 10.88
CA HIS A 130 9.89 7.06 10.70
C HIS A 130 11.27 6.57 11.12
N ASP A 131 11.39 5.99 12.33
CA ASP A 131 12.66 5.50 12.87
C ASP A 131 13.34 4.46 11.95
N HIS A 132 12.54 3.75 11.12
CA HIS A 132 13.03 2.71 10.21
C HIS A 132 12.93 3.06 8.73
N SER A 133 12.65 4.33 8.38
CA SER A 133 12.49 4.79 7.00
C SER A 133 11.54 3.89 6.19
N GLN A 134 10.35 3.62 6.74
CA GLN A 134 9.36 2.75 6.12
C GLN A 134 8.31 3.51 5.31
N VAL A 135 8.25 4.84 5.42
CA VAL A 135 7.38 5.68 4.58
C VAL A 135 8.04 5.85 3.23
N VAL A 136 7.45 5.29 2.18
CA VAL A 136 8.00 5.30 0.81
C VAL A 136 7.43 6.43 -0.01
N PHE A 137 6.12 6.65 0.09
CA PHE A 137 5.43 7.71 -0.64
C PHE A 137 4.51 8.51 0.27
N ARG A 138 4.43 9.82 0.00
CA ARG A 138 3.42 10.73 0.59
C ARG A 138 2.64 11.46 -0.49
N TYR A 139 1.38 11.75 -0.22
CA TYR A 139 0.60 12.66 -1.03
C TYR A 139 1.21 14.06 -0.98
N SER A 140 1.35 14.70 -2.14
CA SER A 140 2.02 15.99 -2.28
C SER A 140 1.39 16.85 -3.38
N SER A 141 1.88 18.07 -3.53
CA SER A 141 1.73 18.86 -4.76
C SER A 141 2.56 18.25 -5.89
N GLU A 142 2.43 18.80 -7.11
CA GLU A 142 3.30 18.50 -8.26
C GLU A 142 4.77 18.81 -7.95
N ASP A 143 5.03 19.90 -7.22
CA ASP A 143 6.36 20.33 -6.82
C ASP A 143 6.89 19.62 -5.57
N GLY A 144 6.15 18.66 -5.04
CA GLY A 144 6.56 17.86 -3.88
C GLY A 144 6.27 18.51 -2.51
N GLU A 145 5.48 19.58 -2.44
CA GLU A 145 5.08 20.18 -1.17
C GLU A 145 4.07 19.28 -0.44
N LEU A 146 4.27 19.11 0.87
CA LEU A 146 3.34 18.39 1.74
C LEU A 146 2.33 19.38 2.33
N GLY A 147 1.09 18.93 2.48
CA GLY A 147 0.03 19.71 3.12
C GLY A 147 -1.33 19.04 3.06
N GLU A 148 -2.22 19.43 3.96
CA GLU A 148 -3.61 18.90 4.02
C GLU A 148 -4.37 19.10 2.71
N THR A 149 -4.06 20.14 1.95
CA THR A 149 -4.68 20.44 0.65
C THR A 149 -4.37 19.38 -0.40
N PHE A 150 -3.19 18.75 -0.27
CA PHE A 150 -2.71 17.73 -1.21
C PHE A 150 -3.04 16.31 -0.75
N ASN A 151 -3.53 16.16 0.48
CA ASN A 151 -3.93 14.87 1.05
C ASN A 151 -5.41 14.57 0.71
N PRO A 152 -5.68 13.74 -0.30
CA PRO A 152 -7.03 13.63 -0.85
C PRO A 152 -8.00 12.89 0.07
N ASN A 153 -7.50 12.01 0.92
CA ASN A 153 -8.30 11.03 1.66
C ASN A 153 -8.19 11.15 3.19
N GLY A 154 -7.27 12.01 3.68
CA GLY A 154 -7.03 12.20 5.10
C GLY A 154 -6.05 11.21 5.70
N SER A 155 -5.23 10.55 4.87
CA SER A 155 -4.17 9.63 5.33
C SER A 155 -3.27 10.30 6.36
N ARG A 156 -3.01 9.57 7.43
CA ARG A 156 -2.11 10.03 8.49
C ARG A 156 -0.74 10.36 7.92
N ASP A 157 -0.20 11.53 8.30
CA ASP A 157 1.10 12.03 7.86
C ASP A 157 1.25 12.02 6.32
N HIS A 158 0.14 12.21 5.59
CA HIS A 158 0.05 12.18 4.13
C HIS A 158 0.53 10.86 3.49
N ILE A 159 0.65 9.78 4.26
CA ILE A 159 1.19 8.50 3.79
C ILE A 159 0.35 7.94 2.65
N ALA A 160 1.01 7.68 1.51
CA ALA A 160 0.44 7.04 0.33
C ALA A 160 1.01 5.63 0.08
N GLY A 161 2.15 5.31 0.69
CA GLY A 161 2.78 4.00 0.58
C GLY A 161 3.85 3.77 1.64
N ILE A 162 3.93 2.52 2.10
CA ILE A 162 4.91 2.09 3.10
C ILE A 162 5.59 0.78 2.68
N VAL A 163 6.72 0.48 3.30
CA VAL A 163 7.46 -0.77 3.13
C VAL A 163 7.59 -1.50 4.47
N SER A 164 7.75 -2.81 4.43
CA SER A 164 8.05 -3.62 5.62
C SER A 164 9.45 -3.30 6.15
N ARG A 165 9.73 -3.65 7.41
CA ARG A 165 11.08 -3.48 8.01
C ARG A 165 12.19 -4.22 7.26
N LYS A 166 11.85 -5.30 6.55
CA LYS A 166 12.84 -6.12 5.83
C LYS A 166 13.23 -5.53 4.46
N LYS A 167 12.58 -4.42 4.02
CA LYS A 167 12.76 -3.66 2.77
C LYS A 167 13.06 -4.51 1.54
#